data_23959589389d49df596e5ef0bd28c865
#
_entry.id   23959589389d49df596e5ef0bd28c865
#
_cell.length_a   1.000
_cell.length_b   1.000
_cell.length_c   1.000
_cell.angle_alpha   90.00
_cell.angle_beta   90.00
_cell.angle_gamma   90.00
#
_symmetry.space_group_name_H-M   'P 1'
#
loop_
_entity.id
_entity.type
_entity.pdbx_description
1 polymer ?
#
loop_
_entity_poly.entity_id
_entity_poly.type
_entity_poly.pdbx_seq_one_letter_code
_entity_poly.pdbx_strand_id
1 'polypeptide(L)'
;MHRSKLLPLLFSALALILALTGCGLVSPALRLLSSSGPKATPRVVEEMIVATPEPRILVEKPAAAPTQSPPVQIQIAPGADPETQIYTAVYRKAAPAVVYIENLAKVQLDNNSQETLPESQGSGFVWDAAGHIITNNHVVEGADALQVTFSDGIVLPAEVVGRDPDSDLAVIKIDPTLVSLVPVEQGNIDEVQVGQRAIAIGNPFGLVGSLTAGIVSAIGRSIESATGYNIPLSIQTDAAINPGNSGGPLLNERGQVIGVNFQIRSDVRANSGVGFAIPINIVQRVAPALIKDGAYKHAYLGVSGQTYSPAWAKALGFTTKDRGAYVITVRGDGPSGRSGLRGGEKATNIVNGMGLKGPVYLPGGGDLIISIDDQVVKTFDDVLVYLESFKSPGETITLTVLRPGKGELKLPVTLGERPRTQ
;
A
#
# COMPACT_ATOMS: atom_id res chain seq x y z
N MET A 1 -9.88 1.96 -68.97
CA MET A 1 -9.13 3.23 -68.93
C MET A 1 -8.29 3.21 -67.65
N HIS A 2 -6.99 2.95 -67.84
CA HIS A 2 -5.94 2.90 -66.82
C HIS A 2 -5.45 4.32 -66.51
N ARG A 3 -5.29 4.65 -65.25
CA ARG A 3 -4.42 5.67 -64.63
C ARG A 3 -4.92 5.84 -63.19
N SER A 4 -4.16 5.80 -62.13
CA SER A 4 -2.75 5.89 -61.76
C SER A 4 -2.69 5.59 -60.25
N LYS A 5 -2.03 4.52 -59.86
CA LYS A 5 -1.72 4.21 -58.46
C LYS A 5 -0.19 4.10 -58.28
N LEU A 6 0.51 5.26 -58.35
CA LEU A 6 1.99 5.28 -58.23
C LEU A 6 2.50 6.50 -57.46
N LEU A 7 1.76 7.04 -56.47
CA LEU A 7 2.23 8.23 -55.78
C LEU A 7 2.47 8.13 -54.24
N PRO A 8 2.28 7.01 -53.52
CA PRO A 8 2.68 6.98 -52.13
C PRO A 8 4.03 6.29 -51.83
N LEU A 9 4.75 5.75 -52.82
CA LEU A 9 6.01 5.03 -52.57
C LEU A 9 7.29 5.89 -52.67
N LEU A 10 7.19 7.12 -53.11
CA LEU A 10 8.33 8.04 -53.28
C LEU A 10 8.58 8.93 -52.01
N PHE A 11 7.63 9.04 -51.07
CA PHE A 11 7.82 9.81 -49.84
C PHE A 11 8.46 9.01 -48.71
N SER A 12 8.41 7.66 -48.75
CA SER A 12 9.01 6.81 -47.72
C SER A 12 10.52 6.57 -47.91
N ALA A 13 11.04 6.79 -49.09
CA ALA A 13 12.46 6.59 -49.42
C ALA A 13 13.32 7.82 -49.07
N LEU A 14 12.74 9.01 -49.01
CA LEU A 14 13.48 10.27 -48.72
C LEU A 14 13.69 10.51 -47.23
N ALA A 15 12.84 9.92 -46.35
CA ALA A 15 12.98 10.04 -44.91
C ALA A 15 14.08 9.11 -44.32
N LEU A 16 14.49 8.08 -45.04
CA LEU A 16 15.48 7.13 -44.56
C LEU A 16 16.93 7.51 -44.94
N ILE A 17 17.13 8.47 -45.85
CA ILE A 17 18.45 8.92 -46.29
C ILE A 17 18.99 10.09 -45.45
N LEU A 18 18.12 10.82 -44.74
CA LEU A 18 18.57 11.91 -43.87
C LEU A 18 18.97 11.49 -42.43
N ALA A 19 18.82 10.21 -42.06
CA ALA A 19 19.21 9.69 -40.75
C ALA A 19 20.60 9.05 -40.68
N LEU A 20 21.36 9.02 -41.78
CA LEU A 20 22.65 8.32 -41.86
C LEU A 20 23.87 9.24 -42.12
N THR A 21 23.74 10.56 -42.12
CA THR A 21 24.85 11.49 -42.38
C THR A 21 25.13 12.47 -41.22
N GLY A 22 24.97 12.05 -39.99
CA GLY A 22 25.20 12.84 -38.77
C GLY A 22 26.24 12.29 -37.82
N CYS A 23 27.35 11.69 -38.30
CA CYS A 23 28.53 11.39 -37.49
C CYS A 23 29.76 11.94 -38.19
N GLY A 24 30.03 13.21 -38.01
CA GLY A 24 31.24 13.92 -38.45
C GLY A 24 32.33 13.84 -37.41
N LEU A 25 33.39 13.19 -37.78
CA LEU A 25 34.76 13.27 -37.32
C LEU A 25 35.17 14.57 -36.62
N VAL A 26 35.66 14.43 -35.37
CA VAL A 26 36.62 15.40 -34.80
C VAL A 26 37.83 14.63 -34.33
N SER A 27 38.90 14.74 -35.09
CA SER A 27 40.25 14.33 -34.70
C SER A 27 40.85 15.34 -33.74
N PRO A 28 41.52 14.93 -32.65
CA PRO A 28 42.38 15.84 -31.89
C PRO A 28 43.78 15.89 -32.51
N ALA A 29 44.15 17.08 -32.92
CA ALA A 29 45.51 17.39 -33.32
C ALA A 29 46.47 17.35 -32.11
N LEU A 30 47.52 16.59 -32.26
CA LEU A 30 48.67 16.48 -31.39
C LEU A 30 49.39 17.81 -31.33
N ARG A 31 49.55 18.43 -30.18
CA ARG A 31 50.58 19.46 -29.92
C ARG A 31 51.49 18.97 -28.80
N LEU A 32 52.67 18.53 -29.22
CA LEU A 32 53.86 18.44 -28.39
C LEU A 32 54.33 19.82 -27.97
N LEU A 33 54.35 20.08 -26.67
CA LEU A 33 55.22 21.10 -26.09
C LEU A 33 55.90 20.48 -24.88
N SER A 34 57.16 20.32 -25.01
CA SER A 34 58.13 19.95 -23.98
C SER A 34 58.24 21.04 -22.92
N SER A 35 58.08 20.68 -21.66
CA SER A 35 58.67 21.42 -20.56
C SER A 35 59.25 20.45 -19.53
N SER A 36 60.52 20.52 -19.39
CA SER A 36 61.33 19.83 -18.41
C SER A 36 61.00 20.27 -16.97
N GLY A 37 60.52 19.37 -16.16
CA GLY A 37 60.38 19.52 -14.70
C GLY A 37 61.08 18.34 -14.00
N PRO A 38 61.55 18.48 -12.76
CA PRO A 38 62.54 17.60 -12.16
C PRO A 38 62.01 16.22 -11.87
N LYS A 39 62.89 15.21 -12.07
CA LYS A 39 62.68 13.79 -11.76
C LYS A 39 62.39 13.60 -10.28
N ALA A 40 61.17 13.15 -9.97
CA ALA A 40 60.83 12.61 -8.66
C ALA A 40 61.36 11.16 -8.55
N THR A 41 62.17 10.92 -7.54
CA THR A 41 62.65 9.60 -7.11
C THR A 41 61.46 8.73 -6.67
N PRO A 42 61.43 7.45 -7.02
CA PRO A 42 60.37 6.56 -6.56
C PRO A 42 60.53 6.32 -5.05
N ARG A 43 59.52 6.74 -4.31
CA ARG A 43 59.37 6.37 -2.88
C ARG A 43 58.89 4.93 -2.87
N VAL A 44 59.71 4.06 -2.30
CA VAL A 44 59.33 2.70 -1.92
C VAL A 44 58.20 2.79 -0.89
N VAL A 45 57.02 2.36 -1.29
CA VAL A 45 55.90 2.18 -0.35
C VAL A 45 56.16 0.85 0.35
N GLU A 46 56.61 0.88 1.61
CA GLU A 46 56.59 -0.26 2.47
C GLU A 46 55.14 -0.75 2.59
N GLU A 47 54.89 -1.95 2.09
CA GLU A 47 53.62 -2.65 2.30
C GLU A 47 53.45 -2.91 3.81
N MET A 48 52.61 -2.12 4.46
CA MET A 48 52.21 -2.37 5.81
C MET A 48 51.32 -3.61 5.80
N ILE A 49 51.86 -4.75 6.16
CA ILE A 49 51.09 -5.97 6.44
C ILE A 49 50.18 -5.67 7.63
N VAL A 50 48.92 -5.35 7.35
CA VAL A 50 47.88 -5.29 8.38
C VAL A 50 47.61 -6.73 8.79
N ALA A 51 48.12 -7.11 9.96
CA ALA A 51 47.76 -8.38 10.60
C ALA A 51 46.25 -8.41 10.80
N THR A 52 45.56 -9.36 10.16
CA THR A 52 44.18 -9.68 10.41
C THR A 52 44.04 -10.08 11.88
N PRO A 53 43.23 -9.42 12.70
CA PRO A 53 43.05 -9.87 14.08
C PRO A 53 42.29 -11.20 14.06
N GLU A 54 42.85 -12.20 14.74
CA GLU A 54 42.15 -13.45 15.04
C GLU A 54 40.78 -13.15 15.71
N PRO A 55 39.75 -13.92 15.41
CA PRO A 55 38.45 -13.75 16.06
C PRO A 55 38.57 -14.06 17.54
N ARG A 56 38.62 -13.02 18.37
CA ARG A 56 38.42 -13.16 19.79
C ARG A 56 36.99 -13.56 20.06
N ILE A 57 36.79 -14.79 20.50
CA ILE A 57 35.55 -15.21 21.13
C ILE A 57 35.39 -14.37 22.39
N LEU A 58 34.61 -13.32 22.34
CA LEU A 58 34.19 -12.58 23.52
C LEU A 58 33.22 -13.48 24.28
N VAL A 59 33.67 -14.04 25.37
CA VAL A 59 32.78 -14.64 26.39
C VAL A 59 31.87 -13.53 26.85
N GLU A 60 30.59 -13.61 26.51
CA GLU A 60 29.56 -12.66 26.93
C GLU A 60 29.54 -12.56 28.44
N LYS A 61 29.92 -11.38 28.93
CA LYS A 61 29.59 -10.96 30.30
C LYS A 61 28.06 -10.79 30.34
N PRO A 62 27.34 -11.25 31.37
CA PRO A 62 25.91 -11.06 31.47
C PRO A 62 25.56 -9.60 31.19
N ALA A 63 24.67 -9.38 30.23
CA ALA A 63 24.24 -8.05 29.84
C ALA A 63 23.72 -7.29 31.07
N ALA A 64 24.31 -6.15 31.33
CA ALA A 64 23.69 -5.18 32.22
C ALA A 64 22.30 -4.86 31.69
N ALA A 65 21.31 -4.78 32.58
CA ALA A 65 19.96 -4.37 32.21
C ALA A 65 20.01 -3.15 31.29
N PRO A 66 19.17 -3.09 30.20
CA PRO A 66 19.22 -2.01 29.23
C PRO A 66 19.09 -0.67 29.98
N THR A 67 20.14 0.12 29.92
CA THR A 67 20.13 1.48 30.46
C THR A 67 19.19 2.25 29.55
N GLN A 68 18.00 2.58 30.03
CA GLN A 68 17.06 3.41 29.30
C GLN A 68 17.77 4.70 28.92
N SER A 69 17.93 4.92 27.61
CA SER A 69 18.35 6.23 27.13
C SER A 69 17.31 7.25 27.59
N PRO A 70 17.73 8.39 28.16
CA PRO A 70 16.77 9.38 28.60
C PRO A 70 15.88 9.77 27.42
N PRO A 71 14.55 9.87 27.61
CA PRO A 71 13.65 10.25 26.56
C PRO A 71 14.13 11.56 25.94
N VAL A 72 14.16 11.62 24.60
CA VAL A 72 14.53 12.84 23.86
C VAL A 72 13.57 13.94 24.31
N GLN A 73 14.05 14.87 25.11
CA GLN A 73 13.26 16.02 25.55
C GLN A 73 13.21 17.05 24.42
N ILE A 74 12.24 16.91 23.55
CA ILE A 74 11.92 17.91 22.54
C ILE A 74 11.30 19.10 23.30
N GLN A 75 12.00 20.21 23.42
CA GLN A 75 11.45 21.44 24.01
C GLN A 75 10.76 22.23 22.91
N ILE A 76 9.47 22.55 23.11
CA ILE A 76 8.78 23.50 22.24
C ILE A 76 9.32 24.89 22.55
N ALA A 77 9.81 25.60 21.53
CA ALA A 77 10.32 26.97 21.72
C ALA A 77 9.21 27.86 22.30
N PRO A 78 9.54 28.73 23.29
CA PRO A 78 8.59 29.72 23.77
C PRO A 78 8.09 30.58 22.61
N GLY A 79 6.77 30.70 22.44
CA GLY A 79 6.16 31.46 21.34
C GLY A 79 6.02 30.70 20.02
N ALA A 80 6.24 29.36 19.99
CA ALA A 80 5.92 28.55 18.81
C ALA A 80 4.44 28.71 18.43
N ASP A 81 4.19 28.80 17.12
CA ASP A 81 2.83 28.88 16.60
C ASP A 81 2.02 27.60 16.92
N PRO A 82 0.66 27.66 16.92
CA PRO A 82 -0.19 26.53 17.29
C PRO A 82 0.05 25.27 16.45
N GLU A 83 0.41 25.42 15.19
CA GLU A 83 0.66 24.30 14.29
C GLU A 83 1.93 23.55 14.68
N THR A 84 3.03 24.26 14.93
CA THR A 84 4.27 23.68 15.45
C THR A 84 4.04 22.97 16.79
N GLN A 85 3.20 23.56 17.66
CA GLN A 85 2.87 22.92 18.95
C GLN A 85 2.16 21.59 18.76
N ILE A 86 1.18 21.51 17.84
CA ILE A 86 0.44 20.28 17.54
C ILE A 86 1.40 19.21 17.01
N TYR A 87 2.18 19.50 15.97
CA TYR A 87 3.09 18.51 15.38
C TYR A 87 4.12 18.00 16.39
N THR A 88 4.66 18.89 17.20
CA THR A 88 5.63 18.51 18.24
C THR A 88 4.98 17.65 19.33
N ALA A 89 3.77 17.97 19.75
CA ALA A 89 3.03 17.19 20.74
C ALA A 89 2.67 15.80 20.22
N VAL A 90 2.15 15.71 18.98
CA VAL A 90 1.80 14.45 18.32
C VAL A 90 3.06 13.57 18.17
N TYR A 91 4.17 14.16 17.70
CA TYR A 91 5.41 13.44 17.54
C TYR A 91 5.92 12.84 18.87
N ARG A 92 5.95 13.63 19.94
CA ARG A 92 6.36 13.15 21.27
C ARG A 92 5.50 12.01 21.77
N LYS A 93 4.20 12.08 21.53
CA LYS A 93 3.23 11.08 21.97
C LYS A 93 3.38 9.77 21.21
N ALA A 94 3.51 9.85 19.88
CA ALA A 94 3.41 8.70 19.01
C ALA A 94 4.77 8.07 18.61
N ALA A 95 5.85 8.86 18.48
CA ALA A 95 7.13 8.36 18.02
C ALA A 95 7.70 7.19 18.84
N PRO A 96 7.53 7.11 20.18
CA PRO A 96 8.00 5.94 20.93
C PRO A 96 7.29 4.63 20.56
N ALA A 97 6.10 4.71 19.97
CA ALA A 97 5.36 3.55 19.50
C ALA A 97 5.69 3.17 18.05
N VAL A 98 6.34 4.06 17.28
CA VAL A 98 6.62 3.82 15.87
C VAL A 98 7.98 3.16 15.71
N VAL A 99 8.02 2.09 14.94
CA VAL A 99 9.20 1.28 14.71
C VAL A 99 9.59 1.24 13.24
N TYR A 100 10.86 1.04 12.99
CA TYR A 100 11.40 0.63 11.70
C TYR A 100 11.41 -0.89 11.60
N ILE A 101 11.05 -1.43 10.45
CA ILE A 101 11.01 -2.86 10.18
C ILE A 101 11.91 -3.15 8.98
N GLU A 102 12.84 -4.08 9.17
CA GLU A 102 13.65 -4.65 8.11
C GLU A 102 13.23 -6.09 7.86
N ASN A 103 12.89 -6.36 6.63
CA ASN A 103 12.69 -7.68 6.10
C ASN A 103 14.01 -8.17 5.52
N LEU A 104 14.51 -9.27 6.05
CA LEU A 104 15.82 -9.84 5.74
C LEU A 104 15.63 -11.14 4.96
N ALA A 105 16.23 -11.21 3.77
CA ALA A 105 16.28 -12.42 2.95
C ALA A 105 17.65 -13.05 3.00
N LYS A 106 17.68 -14.39 2.95
CA LYS A 106 18.90 -15.18 2.80
C LYS A 106 19.29 -15.22 1.33
N VAL A 107 20.39 -14.61 0.98
CA VAL A 107 20.93 -14.57 -0.38
C VAL A 107 22.12 -15.51 -0.47
N GLN A 108 22.05 -16.46 -1.42
CA GLN A 108 23.20 -17.31 -1.73
C GLN A 108 24.19 -16.53 -2.60
N LEU A 109 25.38 -16.26 -2.09
CA LEU A 109 26.43 -15.53 -2.83
C LEU A 109 27.26 -16.46 -3.71
N ASP A 110 27.56 -17.65 -3.18
CA ASP A 110 28.27 -18.71 -3.90
C ASP A 110 27.88 -20.09 -3.34
N ASN A 111 28.48 -21.18 -3.85
CA ASN A 111 28.12 -22.53 -3.42
C ASN A 111 28.38 -22.83 -1.95
N ASN A 112 29.04 -21.94 -1.21
CA ASN A 112 29.46 -22.19 0.18
C ASN A 112 29.20 -21.02 1.13
N SER A 113 28.71 -19.87 0.63
CA SER A 113 28.41 -18.70 1.47
C SER A 113 26.99 -18.21 1.25
N GLN A 114 26.28 -17.97 2.36
CA GLN A 114 24.94 -17.41 2.41
C GLN A 114 25.01 -16.16 3.31
N GLU A 115 24.48 -15.05 2.83
CA GLU A 115 24.35 -13.84 3.62
C GLU A 115 22.87 -13.46 3.78
N THR A 116 22.59 -12.79 4.88
CA THR A 116 21.25 -12.23 5.16
C THR A 116 21.31 -10.75 4.85
N LEU A 117 20.55 -10.34 3.82
CA LEU A 117 20.54 -8.96 3.33
C LEU A 117 19.13 -8.36 3.45
N PRO A 118 19.01 -7.04 3.68
CA PRO A 118 17.72 -6.36 3.61
C PRO A 118 17.09 -6.47 2.22
N GLU A 119 15.88 -7.01 2.15
CA GLU A 119 15.08 -7.14 0.91
C GLU A 119 14.05 -6.03 0.80
N SER A 120 13.35 -5.77 1.89
CA SER A 120 12.39 -4.67 1.99
C SER A 120 12.45 -4.01 3.36
N GLN A 121 11.87 -2.82 3.43
CA GLN A 121 11.85 -2.04 4.65
C GLN A 121 10.56 -1.23 4.74
N GLY A 122 10.15 -0.92 5.97
CA GLY A 122 8.98 -0.12 6.25
C GLY A 122 8.92 0.33 7.70
N SER A 123 7.76 0.76 8.09
CA SER A 123 7.44 1.13 9.46
C SER A 123 6.36 0.25 10.04
N GLY A 124 6.19 0.31 11.34
CA GLY A 124 5.08 -0.26 12.07
C GLY A 124 4.81 0.54 13.32
N PHE A 125 3.82 0.12 14.08
CA PHE A 125 3.56 0.73 15.38
C PHE A 125 3.07 -0.30 16.39
N VAL A 126 3.45 -0.11 17.65
CA VAL A 126 3.07 -0.97 18.77
C VAL A 126 1.56 -0.93 18.96
N TRP A 127 0.92 -2.10 18.81
CA TRP A 127 -0.53 -2.25 18.92
C TRP A 127 -0.98 -2.43 20.36
N ASP A 128 -0.24 -3.27 21.10
CA ASP A 128 -0.55 -3.62 22.48
C ASP A 128 0.70 -3.89 23.33
N ALA A 129 0.49 -4.04 24.62
CA ALA A 129 1.56 -4.34 25.58
C ALA A 129 2.07 -5.79 25.51
N ALA A 130 1.44 -6.65 24.73
CA ALA A 130 1.88 -8.03 24.51
C ALA A 130 2.96 -8.15 23.43
N GLY A 131 3.37 -7.03 22.82
CA GLY A 131 4.43 -6.97 21.82
C GLY A 131 3.95 -7.10 20.40
N HIS A 132 2.65 -7.01 20.13
CA HIS A 132 2.14 -6.99 18.78
C HIS A 132 2.38 -5.63 18.12
N ILE A 133 2.82 -5.67 16.87
CA ILE A 133 3.12 -4.50 16.05
C ILE A 133 2.32 -4.64 14.75
N ILE A 134 1.58 -3.58 14.37
CA ILE A 134 0.88 -3.50 13.10
C ILE A 134 1.82 -2.92 12.05
N THR A 135 1.77 -3.49 10.85
CA THR A 135 2.47 -3.00 9.66
C THR A 135 1.70 -3.41 8.39
N ASN A 136 2.24 -3.08 7.20
CA ASN A 136 1.69 -3.61 5.96
C ASN A 136 2.17 -5.04 5.67
N ASN A 137 1.33 -5.81 4.95
CA ASN A 137 1.70 -7.15 4.50
C ASN A 137 2.93 -7.13 3.59
N HIS A 138 2.98 -6.20 2.62
CA HIS A 138 4.11 -6.10 1.68
C HIS A 138 5.46 -5.78 2.34
N VAL A 139 5.47 -5.24 3.58
CA VAL A 139 6.69 -4.99 4.35
C VAL A 139 7.31 -6.29 4.86
N VAL A 140 6.48 -7.27 5.22
CA VAL A 140 6.91 -8.53 5.85
C VAL A 140 6.77 -9.75 4.95
N GLU A 141 6.27 -9.57 3.74
CA GLU A 141 6.08 -10.65 2.79
C GLU A 141 7.41 -11.28 2.39
N GLY A 142 7.47 -12.61 2.39
CA GLY A 142 8.67 -13.37 1.98
C GLY A 142 9.84 -13.33 2.97
N ALA A 143 9.70 -12.72 4.14
CA ALA A 143 10.79 -12.57 5.11
C ALA A 143 11.33 -13.92 5.59
N ASP A 144 12.65 -14.11 5.49
CA ASP A 144 13.37 -15.18 6.19
C ASP A 144 13.61 -14.83 7.68
N ALA A 145 13.79 -13.54 7.96
CA ALA A 145 13.87 -12.97 9.30
C ALA A 145 13.38 -11.52 9.31
N LEU A 146 12.91 -11.06 10.45
CA LEU A 146 12.51 -9.67 10.67
C LEU A 146 13.29 -9.06 11.79
N GLN A 147 13.68 -7.80 11.62
CA GLN A 147 14.22 -6.95 12.68
C GLN A 147 13.37 -5.71 12.86
N VAL A 148 13.17 -5.33 14.11
CA VAL A 148 12.42 -4.14 14.51
C VAL A 148 13.35 -3.22 15.28
N THR A 149 13.48 -1.98 14.81
CA THR A 149 14.29 -0.94 15.47
C THR A 149 13.37 0.13 16.05
N PHE A 150 13.49 0.36 17.35
CA PHE A 150 12.78 1.41 18.07
C PHE A 150 13.47 2.76 17.97
N SER A 151 12.74 3.83 18.31
CA SER A 151 13.25 5.22 18.24
C SER A 151 14.44 5.50 19.17
N ASP A 152 14.68 4.69 20.19
CA ASP A 152 15.83 4.74 21.09
C ASP A 152 17.03 3.91 20.62
N GLY A 153 16.92 3.27 19.45
CA GLY A 153 17.97 2.46 18.82
C GLY A 153 17.99 1.01 19.27
N ILE A 154 17.03 0.55 20.09
CA ILE A 154 16.92 -0.87 20.44
C ILE A 154 16.48 -1.64 19.20
N VAL A 155 17.22 -2.70 18.87
CA VAL A 155 16.94 -3.62 17.75
C VAL A 155 16.54 -4.97 18.30
N LEU A 156 15.37 -5.47 17.91
CA LEU A 156 14.84 -6.75 18.36
C LEU A 156 14.44 -7.62 17.17
N PRO A 157 14.61 -8.95 17.26
CA PRO A 157 14.02 -9.86 16.29
C PRO A 157 12.49 -9.85 16.44
N ALA A 158 11.79 -10.08 15.32
CA ALA A 158 10.35 -10.18 15.31
C ALA A 158 9.89 -11.41 14.51
N GLU A 159 8.71 -11.91 14.85
CA GLU A 159 8.06 -13.02 14.16
C GLU A 159 6.75 -12.56 13.54
N VAL A 160 6.40 -13.11 12.36
CA VAL A 160 5.10 -12.85 11.75
C VAL A 160 4.04 -13.66 12.49
N VAL A 161 3.07 -12.98 13.09
CA VAL A 161 1.92 -13.60 13.78
C VAL A 161 0.81 -13.93 12.79
N GLY A 162 0.53 -13.01 11.88
CA GLY A 162 -0.48 -13.21 10.86
C GLY A 162 -0.41 -12.15 9.77
N ARG A 163 -0.95 -12.50 8.59
CA ARG A 163 -0.96 -11.63 7.41
C ARG A 163 -2.30 -11.66 6.71
N ASP A 164 -2.68 -10.52 6.17
CA ASP A 164 -3.82 -10.34 5.30
C ASP A 164 -3.43 -9.55 4.05
N PRO A 165 -3.06 -10.25 2.96
CA PRO A 165 -2.69 -9.61 1.71
C PRO A 165 -3.81 -8.78 1.06
N ASP A 166 -5.08 -9.11 1.33
CA ASP A 166 -6.23 -8.43 0.73
C ASP A 166 -6.44 -7.04 1.30
N SER A 167 -6.18 -6.84 2.59
CA SER A 167 -6.17 -5.52 3.22
C SER A 167 -4.77 -4.91 3.33
N ASP A 168 -3.74 -5.61 2.86
CA ASP A 168 -2.32 -5.25 3.03
C ASP A 168 -1.92 -4.97 4.49
N LEU A 169 -2.44 -5.76 5.42
CA LEU A 169 -2.13 -5.68 6.85
C LEU A 169 -1.34 -6.90 7.32
N ALA A 170 -0.45 -6.69 8.27
CA ALA A 170 0.24 -7.74 8.98
C ALA A 170 0.39 -7.40 10.46
N VAL A 171 0.47 -8.45 11.27
CA VAL A 171 0.84 -8.38 12.68
C VAL A 171 2.14 -9.14 12.84
N ILE A 172 3.14 -8.48 13.41
CA ILE A 172 4.38 -9.10 13.87
C ILE A 172 4.47 -9.00 15.39
N LYS A 173 5.31 -9.82 15.99
CA LYS A 173 5.48 -9.89 17.43
C LYS A 173 6.94 -9.85 17.83
N ILE A 174 7.24 -9.08 18.87
CA ILE A 174 8.53 -9.04 19.57
C ILE A 174 8.36 -9.57 20.99
N ASP A 175 9.47 -9.86 21.66
CA ASP A 175 9.48 -10.15 23.10
C ASP A 175 9.25 -8.85 23.90
N PRO A 176 8.10 -8.69 24.56
CA PRO A 176 7.76 -7.47 25.28
C PRO A 176 8.61 -7.27 26.57
N THR A 177 9.36 -8.28 27.01
CA THR A 177 10.20 -8.19 28.20
C THR A 177 11.52 -7.45 27.96
N LEU A 178 11.88 -7.25 26.68
CA LEU A 178 13.16 -6.67 26.28
C LEU A 178 13.12 -5.14 26.10
N VAL A 179 11.92 -4.55 26.05
CA VAL A 179 11.73 -3.11 25.81
C VAL A 179 10.48 -2.59 26.51
N SER A 180 10.50 -1.32 26.90
CA SER A 180 9.31 -0.67 27.44
C SER A 180 8.37 -0.25 26.31
N LEU A 181 7.24 -0.93 26.18
CA LEU A 181 6.27 -0.68 25.11
C LEU A 181 5.29 0.44 25.46
N VAL A 182 5.08 1.34 24.49
CA VAL A 182 4.05 2.37 24.56
C VAL A 182 3.08 2.11 23.40
N PRO A 183 1.93 1.44 23.62
CA PRO A 183 0.95 1.24 22.57
C PRO A 183 0.37 2.55 22.06
N VAL A 184 0.03 2.58 20.75
CA VAL A 184 -0.66 3.74 20.17
C VAL A 184 -2.07 3.90 20.72
N GLU A 185 -2.55 5.13 20.75
CA GLU A 185 -3.96 5.40 20.97
C GLU A 185 -4.71 5.29 19.62
N GLN A 186 -5.76 4.45 19.61
CA GLN A 186 -6.58 4.26 18.42
C GLN A 186 -7.63 5.36 18.30
N GLY A 187 -7.81 5.90 17.10
CA GLY A 187 -8.87 6.85 16.77
C GLY A 187 -10.17 6.16 16.39
N ASN A 188 -11.14 6.98 15.99
CA ASN A 188 -12.43 6.53 15.47
C ASN A 188 -12.59 7.07 14.05
N ILE A 189 -12.83 6.17 13.07
CA ILE A 189 -13.01 6.56 11.67
C ILE A 189 -14.23 7.46 11.45
N ASP A 190 -15.28 7.29 12.24
CA ASP A 190 -16.51 8.08 12.14
C ASP A 190 -16.31 9.56 12.52
N GLU A 191 -15.23 9.87 13.24
CA GLU A 191 -14.83 11.23 13.59
C GLU A 191 -13.92 11.87 12.55
N VAL A 192 -13.40 11.10 11.59
CA VAL A 192 -12.47 11.60 10.57
C VAL A 192 -13.24 12.42 9.55
N GLN A 193 -12.75 13.62 9.25
CA GLN A 193 -13.39 14.54 8.32
C GLN A 193 -12.39 15.07 7.28
N VAL A 194 -12.87 15.31 6.06
CA VAL A 194 -12.09 15.99 5.02
C VAL A 194 -11.70 17.39 5.50
N GLY A 195 -10.43 17.74 5.33
CA GLY A 195 -9.83 18.97 5.83
C GLY A 195 -9.23 18.86 7.24
N GLN A 196 -9.47 17.76 7.98
CA GLN A 196 -8.80 17.48 9.24
C GLN A 196 -7.30 17.24 9.03
N ARG A 197 -6.48 17.58 10.01
CA ARG A 197 -5.03 17.30 9.96
C ARG A 197 -4.75 15.81 9.87
N ALA A 198 -3.83 15.46 9.00
CA ALA A 198 -3.31 14.12 8.83
C ALA A 198 -1.79 14.16 9.02
N ILE A 199 -1.28 13.39 9.97
CA ILE A 199 0.13 13.39 10.37
C ILE A 199 0.63 11.96 10.22
N ALA A 200 1.51 11.73 9.23
CA ALA A 200 2.12 10.43 9.05
C ALA A 200 3.47 10.40 9.77
N ILE A 201 3.70 9.35 10.54
CA ILE A 201 5.00 9.10 11.15
C ILE A 201 5.52 7.78 10.59
N GLY A 202 6.81 7.78 10.24
CA GLY A 202 7.55 6.61 9.86
C GLY A 202 8.96 6.68 10.41
N ASN A 203 9.68 5.58 10.32
CA ASN A 203 11.07 5.52 10.72
C ASN A 203 11.93 5.01 9.55
N PRO A 204 12.05 5.79 8.45
CA PRO A 204 12.87 5.37 7.32
C PRO A 204 14.35 5.27 7.76
N PHE A 205 14.99 4.16 7.44
CA PHE A 205 16.42 3.92 7.70
C PHE A 205 16.81 3.68 9.17
N GLY A 206 15.87 3.38 10.08
CA GLY A 206 16.19 3.10 11.49
C GLY A 206 16.80 4.29 12.26
N LEU A 207 16.83 5.46 11.64
CA LEU A 207 17.24 6.72 12.26
C LEU A 207 16.01 7.39 12.91
N VAL A 208 16.16 8.51 13.56
CA VAL A 208 15.06 9.21 14.24
C VAL A 208 13.82 9.31 13.33
N GLY A 209 12.64 8.97 13.84
CA GLY A 209 11.38 8.93 13.08
C GLY A 209 11.10 10.21 12.31
N SER A 210 10.65 10.05 11.07
CA SER A 210 10.27 11.16 10.18
C SER A 210 8.78 11.46 10.33
N LEU A 211 8.43 12.74 10.46
CA LEU A 211 7.05 13.22 10.45
C LEU A 211 6.77 13.94 9.14
N THR A 212 5.66 13.59 8.50
CA THR A 212 5.08 14.38 7.41
C THR A 212 3.66 14.78 7.79
N ALA A 213 3.23 15.96 7.36
CA ALA A 213 1.93 16.51 7.71
C ALA A 213 1.20 17.03 6.48
N GLY A 214 -0.11 16.94 6.53
CA GLY A 214 -1.04 17.40 5.53
C GLY A 214 -2.46 17.37 6.10
N ILE A 215 -3.43 17.10 5.24
CA ILE A 215 -4.84 16.99 5.60
C ILE A 215 -5.43 15.67 5.08
N VAL A 216 -6.55 15.28 5.63
CA VAL A 216 -7.43 14.30 5.02
C VAL A 216 -8.05 14.93 3.77
N SER A 217 -7.62 14.48 2.59
CA SER A 217 -8.09 15.02 1.30
C SER A 217 -9.41 14.40 0.84
N ALA A 218 -9.63 13.12 1.17
CA ALA A 218 -10.89 12.42 0.91
C ALA A 218 -11.01 11.19 1.82
N ILE A 219 -12.23 10.68 1.97
CA ILE A 219 -12.56 9.45 2.70
C ILE A 219 -13.44 8.59 1.79
N GLY A 220 -13.39 7.28 1.98
CA GLY A 220 -14.25 6.35 1.23
C GLY A 220 -13.75 6.04 -0.17
N ARG A 221 -12.45 6.25 -0.45
CA ARG A 221 -11.84 5.78 -1.68
C ARG A 221 -11.61 4.28 -1.60
N SER A 222 -11.80 3.58 -2.71
CA SER A 222 -11.33 2.20 -2.86
C SER A 222 -9.98 2.21 -3.54
N ILE A 223 -9.00 1.53 -2.95
CA ILE A 223 -7.66 1.33 -3.51
C ILE A 223 -7.42 -0.14 -3.75
N GLU A 224 -6.80 -0.47 -4.87
CA GLU A 224 -6.50 -1.85 -5.22
C GLU A 224 -5.29 -2.36 -4.42
N SER A 225 -5.44 -3.50 -3.76
CA SER A 225 -4.35 -4.22 -3.09
C SER A 225 -3.51 -5.01 -4.10
N ALA A 226 -2.39 -5.57 -3.64
CA ALA A 226 -1.53 -6.42 -4.48
C ALA A 226 -2.24 -7.70 -4.98
N THR A 227 -3.30 -8.13 -4.32
CA THR A 227 -4.11 -9.31 -4.70
C THR A 227 -5.17 -9.00 -5.75
N GLY A 228 -5.34 -7.72 -6.15
CA GLY A 228 -6.38 -7.26 -7.07
C GLY A 228 -7.74 -7.05 -6.42
N TYR A 229 -7.86 -7.22 -5.11
CA TYR A 229 -9.05 -6.81 -4.36
C TYR A 229 -8.95 -5.35 -3.92
N ASN A 230 -10.10 -4.72 -3.73
CA ASN A 230 -10.15 -3.34 -3.29
C ASN A 230 -10.20 -3.25 -1.75
N ILE A 231 -9.38 -2.37 -1.19
CA ILE A 231 -9.45 -1.92 0.21
C ILE A 231 -10.40 -0.72 0.23
N PRO A 232 -11.63 -0.88 0.75
CA PRO A 232 -12.60 0.23 0.77
C PRO A 232 -12.32 1.20 1.90
N LEU A 233 -13.02 2.34 1.90
CA LEU A 233 -12.95 3.39 2.93
C LEU A 233 -11.58 4.06 3.09
N SER A 234 -10.61 3.77 2.22
CA SER A 234 -9.27 4.32 2.35
C SER A 234 -9.28 5.83 2.51
N ILE A 235 -8.42 6.30 3.42
CA ILE A 235 -8.20 7.72 3.67
C ILE A 235 -7.18 8.23 2.66
N GLN A 236 -7.57 9.23 1.88
CA GLN A 236 -6.64 9.97 1.02
C GLN A 236 -6.07 11.16 1.78
N THR A 237 -4.76 11.39 1.66
CA THR A 237 -4.06 12.53 2.29
C THR A 237 -3.02 13.12 1.36
N ASP A 238 -2.72 14.40 1.52
CA ASP A 238 -1.57 15.07 0.90
C ASP A 238 -0.32 15.08 1.80
N ALA A 239 -0.42 14.58 3.05
CA ALA A 239 0.76 14.22 3.83
C ALA A 239 1.65 13.30 3.00
N ALA A 240 2.95 13.58 2.95
CA ALA A 240 3.86 12.84 2.08
C ALA A 240 4.02 11.38 2.54
N ILE A 241 3.41 10.45 1.81
CA ILE A 241 3.59 9.01 1.99
C ILE A 241 4.64 8.54 1.00
N ASN A 242 5.76 8.04 1.50
CA ASN A 242 6.93 7.62 0.73
C ASN A 242 7.42 6.25 1.23
N PRO A 243 8.30 5.54 0.47
CA PRO A 243 9.00 4.38 0.98
C PRO A 243 9.65 4.68 2.34
N GLY A 244 9.39 3.82 3.32
CA GLY A 244 9.89 3.96 4.68
C GLY A 244 8.85 4.42 5.70
N ASN A 245 7.76 5.11 5.32
CA ASN A 245 6.64 5.34 6.24
C ASN A 245 5.43 4.41 6.00
N SER A 246 5.47 3.56 4.96
CA SER A 246 4.48 2.49 4.74
C SER A 246 4.44 1.55 5.93
N GLY A 247 3.25 1.20 6.40
CA GLY A 247 3.00 0.41 7.61
C GLY A 247 3.03 1.22 8.91
N GLY A 248 3.57 2.44 8.90
CA GLY A 248 3.50 3.37 10.01
C GLY A 248 2.11 4.01 10.16
N PRO A 249 1.84 4.69 11.30
CA PRO A 249 0.54 5.27 11.57
C PRO A 249 0.29 6.57 10.79
N LEU A 250 -0.95 6.75 10.32
CA LEU A 250 -1.54 8.04 10.03
C LEU A 250 -2.32 8.50 11.26
N LEU A 251 -2.01 9.68 11.76
CA LEU A 251 -2.51 10.20 13.03
C LEU A 251 -3.38 11.46 12.81
N ASN A 252 -4.32 11.68 13.71
CA ASN A 252 -5.01 12.97 13.84
C ASN A 252 -4.20 13.94 14.71
N GLU A 253 -4.70 15.17 14.88
CA GLU A 253 -4.11 16.23 15.72
C GLU A 253 -4.04 15.88 17.23
N ARG A 254 -4.73 14.84 17.67
CA ARG A 254 -4.67 14.31 19.05
C ARG A 254 -3.63 13.22 19.22
N GLY A 255 -2.95 12.84 18.12
CA GLY A 255 -1.99 11.74 18.10
C GLY A 255 -2.65 10.35 18.18
N GLN A 256 -3.89 10.24 17.74
CA GLN A 256 -4.62 8.98 17.65
C GLN A 256 -4.50 8.43 16.24
N VAL A 257 -4.29 7.12 16.10
CA VAL A 257 -4.16 6.45 14.79
C VAL A 257 -5.53 6.40 14.11
N ILE A 258 -5.63 7.03 12.95
CA ILE A 258 -6.81 7.01 12.08
C ILE A 258 -6.62 6.05 10.90
N GLY A 259 -5.39 5.61 10.62
CA GLY A 259 -5.10 4.62 9.59
C GLY A 259 -3.64 4.15 9.57
N VAL A 260 -3.35 3.20 8.69
CA VAL A 260 -2.01 2.68 8.40
C VAL A 260 -1.57 3.21 7.04
N ASN A 261 -0.44 3.90 7.00
CA ASN A 261 0.09 4.46 5.76
C ASN A 261 0.29 3.36 4.72
N PHE A 262 -0.24 3.60 3.52
CA PHE A 262 -0.19 2.68 2.41
C PHE A 262 0.37 3.38 1.18
N GLN A 263 1.48 2.89 0.66
CA GLN A 263 2.06 3.42 -0.56
C GLN A 263 1.50 2.69 -1.78
N ILE A 264 0.84 3.43 -2.66
CA ILE A 264 0.44 2.90 -3.97
C ILE A 264 1.70 2.65 -4.81
N ARG A 265 1.76 1.50 -5.50
CA ARG A 265 2.72 1.29 -6.59
C ARG A 265 2.43 2.30 -7.69
N SER A 266 3.25 3.34 -7.75
CA SER A 266 3.24 4.34 -8.82
C SER A 266 4.50 4.15 -9.66
N ASP A 267 4.39 4.30 -10.98
CA ASP A 267 5.56 4.33 -11.88
C ASP A 267 6.49 5.52 -11.57
N VAL A 268 5.98 6.51 -10.83
CA VAL A 268 6.75 7.65 -10.31
C VAL A 268 7.06 7.36 -8.85
N ARG A 269 8.30 7.02 -8.53
CA ARG A 269 8.79 6.69 -7.18
C ARG A 269 8.81 7.88 -6.20
N ALA A 270 7.99 8.90 -6.42
CA ALA A 270 7.92 10.11 -5.60
C ALA A 270 6.46 10.44 -5.27
N ASN A 271 6.24 11.02 -4.08
CA ASN A 271 4.94 11.55 -3.69
C ASN A 271 4.47 12.62 -4.68
N SER A 272 3.31 12.41 -5.29
CA SER A 272 2.65 13.35 -6.20
C SER A 272 1.64 14.27 -5.50
N GLY A 273 1.65 14.36 -4.17
CA GLY A 273 0.62 15.04 -3.37
C GLY A 273 -0.61 14.16 -3.10
N VAL A 274 -0.52 12.85 -3.38
CA VAL A 274 -1.58 11.89 -3.12
C VAL A 274 -1.00 10.69 -2.38
N GLY A 275 -1.39 10.52 -1.14
CA GLY A 275 -1.09 9.37 -0.30
C GLY A 275 -2.39 8.70 0.14
N PHE A 276 -2.30 7.45 0.58
CA PHE A 276 -3.43 6.71 1.11
C PHE A 276 -3.08 6.04 2.43
N ALA A 277 -4.11 5.78 3.23
CA ALA A 277 -3.99 4.98 4.43
C ALA A 277 -5.17 4.00 4.54
N ILE A 278 -4.88 2.81 5.03
CA ILE A 278 -5.87 1.79 5.39
C ILE A 278 -6.55 2.27 6.68
N PRO A 279 -7.87 2.45 6.72
CA PRO A 279 -8.53 3.09 7.85
C PRO A 279 -8.49 2.22 9.11
N ILE A 280 -8.49 2.89 10.26
CA ILE A 280 -8.33 2.23 11.58
C ILE A 280 -9.41 1.20 11.89
N ASN A 281 -10.65 1.38 11.44
CA ASN A 281 -11.73 0.40 11.64
C ASN A 281 -11.44 -0.94 10.93
N ILE A 282 -10.80 -0.93 9.76
CA ILE A 282 -10.34 -2.16 9.10
C ILE A 282 -9.24 -2.82 9.96
N VAL A 283 -8.28 -2.04 10.45
CA VAL A 283 -7.23 -2.56 11.35
C VAL A 283 -7.83 -3.19 12.61
N GLN A 284 -8.78 -2.51 13.25
CA GLN A 284 -9.47 -2.97 14.46
C GLN A 284 -10.24 -4.27 14.24
N ARG A 285 -10.70 -4.51 13.01
CA ARG A 285 -11.41 -5.74 12.62
C ARG A 285 -10.44 -6.88 12.26
N VAL A 286 -9.38 -6.56 11.51
CA VAL A 286 -8.44 -7.54 10.97
C VAL A 286 -7.41 -7.99 12.00
N ALA A 287 -6.79 -7.05 12.73
CA ALA A 287 -5.67 -7.35 13.64
C ALA A 287 -5.99 -8.39 14.72
N PRO A 288 -7.15 -8.38 15.39
CA PRO A 288 -7.49 -9.42 16.36
C PRO A 288 -7.54 -10.83 15.75
N ALA A 289 -8.03 -10.95 14.50
CA ALA A 289 -8.07 -12.23 13.80
C ALA A 289 -6.65 -12.68 13.39
N LEU A 290 -5.79 -11.77 12.95
CA LEU A 290 -4.39 -12.08 12.66
C LEU A 290 -3.65 -12.55 13.92
N ILE A 291 -3.89 -11.90 15.06
CA ILE A 291 -3.29 -12.30 16.35
C ILE A 291 -3.76 -13.69 16.80
N LYS A 292 -5.04 -13.98 16.62
CA LYS A 292 -5.63 -15.22 17.12
C LYS A 292 -5.45 -16.41 16.17
N ASP A 293 -5.71 -16.17 14.87
CA ASP A 293 -5.90 -17.23 13.88
C ASP A 293 -4.83 -17.20 12.77
N GLY A 294 -3.93 -16.21 12.77
CA GLY A 294 -2.87 -16.00 11.77
C GLY A 294 -3.37 -15.47 10.42
N ALA A 295 -4.67 -15.36 10.23
CA ALA A 295 -5.29 -14.91 8.98
C ALA A 295 -6.66 -14.29 9.24
N TYR A 296 -7.08 -13.40 8.32
CA TYR A 296 -8.44 -12.86 8.32
C TYR A 296 -9.26 -13.47 7.18
N LYS A 297 -10.55 -13.68 7.42
CA LYS A 297 -11.49 -14.26 6.46
C LYS A 297 -12.46 -13.18 5.99
N HIS A 298 -12.28 -12.71 4.77
CA HIS A 298 -13.15 -11.70 4.19
C HIS A 298 -14.47 -12.30 3.72
N ALA A 299 -15.57 -11.54 3.95
CA ALA A 299 -16.86 -11.87 3.36
C ALA A 299 -16.81 -11.76 1.84
N TYR A 300 -17.38 -12.72 1.15
CA TYR A 300 -17.31 -12.80 -0.31
C TYR A 300 -18.70 -12.94 -0.93
N LEU A 301 -19.00 -12.02 -1.84
CA LEU A 301 -20.25 -12.02 -2.61
C LEU A 301 -20.13 -12.79 -3.94
N GLY A 302 -18.96 -12.76 -4.56
CA GLY A 302 -18.68 -13.44 -5.81
C GLY A 302 -19.20 -12.71 -7.03
N VAL A 303 -19.04 -11.38 -7.06
CA VAL A 303 -19.44 -10.50 -8.16
C VAL A 303 -18.31 -9.59 -8.58
N SER A 304 -18.30 -9.17 -9.84
CA SER A 304 -17.67 -7.94 -10.26
C SER A 304 -18.72 -6.94 -10.71
N GLY A 305 -18.49 -5.68 -10.48
CA GLY A 305 -19.44 -4.63 -10.81
C GLY A 305 -18.80 -3.27 -10.81
N GLN A 306 -19.64 -2.27 -11.06
CA GLN A 306 -19.23 -0.87 -10.97
C GLN A 306 -20.40 0.02 -10.63
N THR A 307 -20.11 1.25 -10.25
CA THR A 307 -21.14 2.25 -9.98
C THR A 307 -21.94 2.54 -11.26
N TYR A 308 -23.27 2.43 -11.17
CA TYR A 308 -24.16 2.69 -12.28
C TYR A 308 -24.11 4.16 -12.70
N SER A 309 -24.03 4.39 -14.01
CA SER A 309 -24.12 5.74 -14.59
C SER A 309 -25.48 5.95 -15.27
N PRO A 310 -26.18 7.06 -15.01
CA PRO A 310 -27.41 7.43 -15.72
C PRO A 310 -27.27 7.50 -17.24
N ALA A 311 -26.08 7.75 -17.75
CA ALA A 311 -25.79 7.75 -19.19
C ALA A 311 -26.03 6.38 -19.83
N TRP A 312 -26.00 5.30 -19.06
CA TRP A 312 -26.20 3.92 -19.54
C TRP A 312 -27.65 3.43 -19.46
N ALA A 313 -28.55 4.24 -18.91
CA ALA A 313 -29.92 3.87 -18.60
C ALA A 313 -30.61 3.13 -19.75
N LYS A 314 -30.66 3.73 -20.97
CA LYS A 314 -31.31 3.15 -22.13
C LYS A 314 -30.71 1.82 -22.59
N ALA A 315 -29.38 1.72 -22.56
CA ALA A 315 -28.68 0.53 -23.04
C ALA A 315 -28.77 -0.64 -22.05
N LEU A 316 -28.83 -0.34 -20.71
CA LEU A 316 -28.93 -1.35 -19.67
C LEU A 316 -30.38 -1.67 -19.24
N GLY A 317 -31.39 -0.90 -19.72
CA GLY A 317 -32.80 -1.12 -19.41
C GLY A 317 -33.23 -0.58 -18.03
N PHE A 318 -32.55 0.48 -17.55
CA PHE A 318 -32.87 1.21 -16.34
C PHE A 318 -33.33 2.64 -16.64
N THR A 319 -33.60 3.43 -15.60
CA THR A 319 -33.94 4.84 -15.72
C THR A 319 -32.77 5.74 -15.34
N THR A 320 -32.81 7.01 -15.77
CA THR A 320 -31.79 8.02 -15.41
C THR A 320 -31.84 8.41 -13.92
N LYS A 321 -32.90 8.02 -13.21
CA LYS A 321 -33.07 8.27 -11.76
C LYS A 321 -32.49 7.16 -10.90
N ASP A 322 -32.30 5.96 -11.45
CA ASP A 322 -31.77 4.83 -10.72
C ASP A 322 -30.32 5.09 -10.29
N ARG A 323 -29.95 4.55 -9.14
CA ARG A 323 -28.62 4.59 -8.58
C ARG A 323 -28.33 3.22 -7.99
N GLY A 324 -27.07 2.83 -7.95
CA GLY A 324 -26.68 1.56 -7.35
C GLY A 324 -25.39 0.98 -7.93
N ALA A 325 -25.14 -0.26 -7.56
CA ALA A 325 -24.03 -1.08 -8.04
C ALA A 325 -24.49 -1.97 -9.19
N TYR A 326 -24.01 -1.69 -10.40
CA TYR A 326 -24.33 -2.53 -11.57
C TYR A 326 -23.46 -3.78 -11.57
N VAL A 327 -24.10 -4.94 -11.67
CA VAL A 327 -23.44 -6.26 -11.67
C VAL A 327 -22.98 -6.60 -13.08
N ILE A 328 -21.66 -6.67 -13.25
CA ILE A 328 -21.04 -7.00 -14.55
C ILE A 328 -20.94 -8.51 -14.68
N THR A 329 -20.33 -9.19 -13.71
CA THR A 329 -20.19 -10.64 -13.69
C THR A 329 -20.62 -11.23 -12.36
N VAL A 330 -21.10 -12.46 -12.40
CA VAL A 330 -21.44 -13.25 -11.23
C VAL A 330 -20.71 -14.59 -11.35
N ARG A 331 -19.98 -14.95 -10.31
CA ARG A 331 -19.37 -16.29 -10.24
C ARG A 331 -20.48 -17.33 -10.00
N GLY A 332 -20.72 -18.19 -10.99
CA GLY A 332 -21.87 -19.08 -11.00
C GLY A 332 -21.89 -20.07 -9.81
N ASP A 333 -20.74 -20.58 -9.39
CA ASP A 333 -20.53 -21.45 -8.23
C ASP A 333 -20.41 -20.67 -6.90
N GLY A 334 -20.39 -19.34 -6.97
CA GLY A 334 -20.26 -18.44 -5.83
C GLY A 334 -21.58 -18.16 -5.10
N PRO A 335 -21.53 -17.40 -4.00
CA PRO A 335 -22.70 -17.03 -3.20
C PRO A 335 -23.81 -16.38 -4.02
N SER A 336 -23.48 -15.39 -4.81
CA SER A 336 -24.43 -14.62 -5.62
C SER A 336 -25.02 -15.46 -6.77
N GLY A 337 -24.23 -16.36 -7.39
CA GLY A 337 -24.74 -17.26 -8.43
C GLY A 337 -25.83 -18.18 -7.88
N ARG A 338 -25.62 -18.75 -6.71
CA ARG A 338 -26.61 -19.61 -6.03
C ARG A 338 -27.87 -18.86 -5.61
N SER A 339 -27.79 -17.56 -5.34
CA SER A 339 -28.94 -16.72 -4.98
C SER A 339 -29.78 -16.29 -6.18
N GLY A 340 -29.32 -16.52 -7.41
CA GLY A 340 -29.98 -16.10 -8.63
C GLY A 340 -29.73 -14.63 -9.02
N LEU A 341 -28.71 -13.98 -8.45
CA LEU A 341 -28.21 -12.69 -8.92
C LEU A 341 -27.67 -12.85 -10.36
N ARG A 342 -27.85 -11.84 -11.20
CA ARG A 342 -27.47 -11.90 -12.61
C ARG A 342 -26.42 -10.88 -12.98
N GLY A 343 -25.38 -11.33 -13.66
CA GLY A 343 -24.44 -10.48 -14.37
C GLY A 343 -24.95 -10.09 -15.76
N GLY A 344 -24.22 -9.20 -16.41
CA GLY A 344 -24.50 -8.82 -17.79
C GLY A 344 -24.04 -9.90 -18.77
N GLU A 345 -24.92 -10.24 -19.74
CA GLU A 345 -24.63 -11.22 -20.79
C GLU A 345 -24.88 -10.64 -22.20
N LYS A 346 -25.60 -9.55 -22.29
CA LYS A 346 -26.01 -8.95 -23.58
C LYS A 346 -24.95 -7.97 -24.07
N ALA A 347 -24.65 -8.02 -25.35
CA ALA A 347 -23.76 -7.05 -25.96
C ALA A 347 -24.33 -5.62 -25.87
N THR A 348 -23.48 -4.66 -25.54
CA THR A 348 -23.77 -3.23 -25.58
C THR A 348 -22.68 -2.49 -26.35
N ASN A 349 -22.93 -1.20 -26.64
CA ASN A 349 -21.95 -0.28 -27.20
C ASN A 349 -21.33 0.65 -26.15
N ILE A 350 -21.53 0.37 -24.85
CA ILE A 350 -20.97 1.16 -23.76
C ILE A 350 -19.50 0.75 -23.59
N VAL A 351 -18.58 1.65 -23.88
CA VAL A 351 -17.14 1.43 -23.64
C VAL A 351 -16.86 1.54 -22.14
N ASN A 352 -16.33 0.47 -21.57
CA ASN A 352 -16.00 0.37 -20.15
C ASN A 352 -14.48 0.47 -19.87
N GLY A 353 -13.68 0.64 -20.89
CA GLY A 353 -12.23 0.76 -20.80
C GLY A 353 -11.54 0.39 -22.09
N MET A 354 -10.20 0.49 -22.07
CA MET A 354 -9.34 0.05 -23.18
C MET A 354 -8.52 -1.15 -22.72
N GLY A 355 -8.71 -2.28 -23.35
CA GLY A 355 -7.87 -3.47 -23.15
C GLY A 355 -6.75 -3.56 -24.20
N LEU A 356 -5.88 -4.55 -24.07
CA LEU A 356 -4.76 -4.80 -25.01
C LEU A 356 -5.22 -5.04 -26.47
N LYS A 357 -6.48 -5.47 -26.66
CA LYS A 357 -7.06 -5.78 -27.98
C LYS A 357 -8.08 -4.74 -28.46
N GLY A 358 -8.19 -3.60 -27.77
CA GLY A 358 -9.15 -2.54 -28.10
C GLY A 358 -10.18 -2.29 -26.99
N PRO A 359 -11.29 -1.58 -27.29
CA PRO A 359 -12.27 -1.20 -26.27
C PRO A 359 -12.94 -2.43 -25.65
N VAL A 360 -13.06 -2.40 -24.31
CA VAL A 360 -13.85 -3.36 -23.53
C VAL A 360 -15.25 -2.77 -23.36
N TYR A 361 -16.26 -3.56 -23.67
CA TYR A 361 -17.65 -3.11 -23.59
C TYR A 361 -18.31 -3.64 -22.32
N LEU A 362 -19.14 -2.79 -21.70
CA LEU A 362 -19.96 -3.16 -20.56
C LEU A 362 -21.09 -4.09 -21.01
N PRO A 363 -21.20 -5.32 -20.46
CA PRO A 363 -22.29 -6.21 -20.83
C PRO A 363 -23.61 -5.73 -20.21
N GLY A 364 -24.70 -5.82 -20.97
CA GLY A 364 -26.07 -5.45 -20.55
C GLY A 364 -26.86 -6.63 -19.98
N GLY A 365 -27.97 -6.33 -19.28
CA GLY A 365 -28.88 -7.33 -18.74
C GLY A 365 -28.55 -7.81 -17.34
N GLY A 366 -27.49 -7.27 -16.71
CA GLY A 366 -27.15 -7.50 -15.31
C GLY A 366 -28.12 -6.79 -14.37
N ASP A 367 -28.15 -7.22 -13.12
CA ASP A 367 -28.91 -6.60 -12.05
C ASP A 367 -28.25 -5.31 -11.57
N LEU A 368 -29.05 -4.40 -11.03
CA LEU A 368 -28.60 -3.21 -10.33
C LEU A 368 -28.91 -3.36 -8.84
N ILE A 369 -27.90 -3.53 -8.00
CA ILE A 369 -28.05 -3.60 -6.54
C ILE A 369 -28.36 -2.19 -6.04
N ILE A 370 -29.51 -2.01 -5.39
CA ILE A 370 -30.00 -0.72 -4.85
C ILE A 370 -30.03 -0.69 -3.32
N SER A 371 -30.05 -1.84 -2.66
CA SER A 371 -29.81 -1.93 -1.21
C SER A 371 -29.23 -3.28 -0.80
N ILE A 372 -28.58 -3.30 0.35
CA ILE A 372 -28.10 -4.50 1.05
C ILE A 372 -28.72 -4.45 2.45
N ASP A 373 -29.50 -5.47 2.81
CA ASP A 373 -30.38 -5.44 3.97
C ASP A 373 -31.23 -4.15 3.88
N ASP A 374 -31.18 -3.26 4.86
CA ASP A 374 -31.90 -1.98 4.83
C ASP A 374 -31.00 -0.79 4.45
N GLN A 375 -29.74 -1.01 4.05
CA GLN A 375 -28.79 0.03 3.68
C GLN A 375 -28.88 0.35 2.19
N VAL A 376 -29.08 1.61 1.85
CA VAL A 376 -29.16 2.09 0.45
C VAL A 376 -27.79 1.99 -0.20
N VAL A 377 -27.73 1.39 -1.38
CA VAL A 377 -26.53 1.29 -2.25
C VAL A 377 -26.66 2.31 -3.37
N LYS A 378 -25.72 3.25 -3.46
CA LYS A 378 -25.64 4.26 -4.52
C LYS A 378 -24.46 4.00 -5.47
N THR A 379 -23.43 3.34 -4.97
CA THR A 379 -22.18 3.06 -5.67
C THR A 379 -21.78 1.60 -5.49
N PHE A 380 -20.85 1.11 -6.31
CA PHE A 380 -20.29 -0.22 -6.10
C PHE A 380 -19.42 -0.27 -4.83
N ASP A 381 -18.78 0.85 -4.49
CA ASP A 381 -18.00 0.96 -3.26
C ASP A 381 -18.86 0.79 -2.01
N ASP A 382 -20.14 1.22 -2.02
CA ASP A 382 -21.05 1.00 -0.87
C ASP A 382 -21.23 -0.49 -0.57
N VAL A 383 -21.22 -1.35 -1.61
CA VAL A 383 -21.28 -2.82 -1.44
C VAL A 383 -20.01 -3.31 -0.76
N LEU A 384 -18.82 -2.86 -1.21
CA LEU A 384 -17.54 -3.26 -0.65
C LEU A 384 -17.42 -2.81 0.80
N VAL A 385 -17.76 -1.55 1.06
CA VAL A 385 -17.78 -0.96 2.41
C VAL A 385 -18.67 -1.77 3.35
N TYR A 386 -19.88 -2.10 2.91
CA TYR A 386 -20.84 -2.84 3.72
C TYR A 386 -20.30 -4.23 4.10
N LEU A 387 -19.78 -4.97 3.13
CA LEU A 387 -19.23 -6.30 3.37
C LEU A 387 -18.02 -6.23 4.31
N GLU A 388 -17.07 -5.32 4.04
CA GLU A 388 -15.82 -5.23 4.81
C GLU A 388 -16.04 -4.72 6.22
N SER A 389 -16.99 -3.79 6.43
CA SER A 389 -17.22 -3.19 7.74
C SER A 389 -18.14 -4.02 8.64
N PHE A 390 -19.13 -4.76 8.08
CA PHE A 390 -20.22 -5.31 8.87
C PHE A 390 -20.46 -6.80 8.71
N LYS A 391 -19.78 -7.49 7.77
CA LYS A 391 -20.11 -8.87 7.44
C LYS A 391 -18.95 -9.81 7.57
N SER A 392 -19.28 -11.07 7.87
CA SER A 392 -18.35 -12.20 7.94
C SER A 392 -18.81 -13.34 7.02
N PRO A 393 -17.93 -14.24 6.60
CA PRO A 393 -18.33 -15.44 5.87
C PRO A 393 -19.38 -16.25 6.62
N GLY A 394 -20.35 -16.78 5.89
CA GLY A 394 -21.47 -17.57 6.45
C GLY A 394 -22.70 -16.74 6.84
N GLU A 395 -22.58 -15.43 6.96
CA GLU A 395 -23.75 -14.57 7.21
C GLU A 395 -24.64 -14.46 5.97
N THR A 396 -25.95 -14.33 6.19
CA THR A 396 -26.93 -14.11 5.12
C THR A 396 -27.30 -12.66 5.08
N ILE A 397 -27.25 -12.06 3.89
CA ILE A 397 -27.71 -10.72 3.57
C ILE A 397 -28.86 -10.77 2.58
N THR A 398 -29.67 -9.71 2.53
CA THR A 398 -30.72 -9.54 1.53
C THR A 398 -30.29 -8.45 0.54
N LEU A 399 -30.05 -8.83 -0.72
CA LEU A 399 -29.86 -7.87 -1.80
C LEU A 399 -31.21 -7.46 -2.38
N THR A 400 -31.51 -6.16 -2.40
CA THR A 400 -32.59 -5.62 -3.20
C THR A 400 -32.00 -5.16 -4.53
N VAL A 401 -32.51 -5.70 -5.64
CA VAL A 401 -31.99 -5.42 -6.96
C VAL A 401 -33.09 -4.97 -7.91
N LEU A 402 -32.75 -4.08 -8.83
CA LEU A 402 -33.58 -3.83 -10.02
C LEU A 402 -33.10 -4.74 -11.14
N ARG A 403 -34.03 -5.53 -11.71
CA ARG A 403 -33.77 -6.42 -12.85
C ARG A 403 -34.48 -5.91 -14.10
N PRO A 404 -33.78 -5.68 -15.22
CA PRO A 404 -34.40 -5.20 -16.44
C PRO A 404 -35.58 -6.10 -16.89
N GLY A 405 -36.76 -5.48 -17.07
CA GLY A 405 -37.98 -6.17 -17.47
C GLY A 405 -38.72 -6.95 -16.38
N LYS A 406 -38.20 -6.99 -15.15
CA LYS A 406 -38.87 -7.65 -14.00
C LYS A 406 -39.12 -6.75 -12.79
N GLY A 407 -38.46 -5.56 -12.75
CA GLY A 407 -38.57 -4.64 -11.61
C GLY A 407 -37.71 -5.05 -10.41
N GLU A 408 -38.18 -4.68 -9.24
CA GLU A 408 -37.50 -4.92 -7.96
C GLU A 408 -37.63 -6.37 -7.49
N LEU A 409 -36.54 -6.94 -7.02
CA LEU A 409 -36.44 -8.30 -6.49
C LEU A 409 -35.60 -8.28 -5.20
N LYS A 410 -35.97 -9.11 -4.24
CA LYS A 410 -35.18 -9.38 -3.02
C LYS A 410 -34.55 -10.77 -3.11
N LEU A 411 -33.24 -10.82 -2.96
CA LEU A 411 -32.44 -12.05 -3.11
C LEU A 411 -31.67 -12.29 -1.81
N PRO A 412 -31.96 -13.35 -1.05
CA PRO A 412 -31.15 -13.74 0.08
C PRO A 412 -29.85 -14.35 -0.44
N VAL A 413 -28.71 -13.91 0.11
CA VAL A 413 -27.38 -14.39 -0.25
C VAL A 413 -26.61 -14.76 1.02
N THR A 414 -26.25 -16.03 1.16
CA THR A 414 -25.30 -16.45 2.19
C THR A 414 -23.89 -16.23 1.71
N LEU A 415 -23.16 -15.35 2.38
CA LEU A 415 -21.80 -14.95 2.00
C LEU A 415 -20.82 -16.12 2.14
N GLY A 416 -19.89 -16.21 1.21
CA GLY A 416 -18.78 -17.15 1.27
C GLY A 416 -17.54 -16.54 1.90
N GLU A 417 -16.51 -17.36 2.02
CA GLU A 417 -15.14 -16.89 2.27
C GLU A 417 -14.50 -16.49 0.93
N ARG A 418 -13.81 -15.33 0.91
CA ARG A 418 -13.09 -14.86 -0.28
C ARG A 418 -12.01 -15.87 -0.66
N PRO A 419 -11.95 -16.32 -1.92
CA PRO A 419 -10.89 -17.24 -2.37
C PRO A 419 -9.52 -16.58 -2.21
N ARG A 420 -8.55 -17.31 -1.67
CA ARG A 420 -7.17 -16.84 -1.63
C ARG A 420 -6.62 -16.83 -3.06
N THR A 421 -6.05 -15.72 -3.49
CA THR A 421 -5.20 -15.65 -4.69
C THR A 421 -3.90 -16.40 -4.38
N GLN A 422 -3.59 -17.41 -5.21
CA GLN A 422 -2.34 -18.16 -5.12
C GLN A 422 -1.18 -17.35 -5.70
#